data_264db235bb6908fc78c5144cdf289d9e
#
_entry.id   264db235bb6908fc78c5144cdf289d9e
#
_cell.length_a   1.000
_cell.length_b   1.000
_cell.length_c   1.000
_cell.angle_alpha   90.00
_cell.angle_beta   90.00
_cell.angle_gamma   90.00
#
_symmetry.space_group_name_H-M   'P 1'
#
loop_
_entity.id
_entity.type
_entity.pdbx_description
1 polymer ?
#
loop_
_entity_poly.entity_id
_entity_poly.type
_entity_poly.pdbx_seq_one_letter_code
_entity_poly.pdbx_strand_id
1 'polypeptide(L)'
;MSATNRGTERKPYDFYATPINVIKNLLNNIDLNKYGDKVLEPSAGNGNICRVVKSYYPNKSVTALEIREEELESLTQCSDEVIIDDYLKIDMKSKYSIIIGNPPYSKAVEFVNKSLELLEKNGVLIFLLRTAFLESKSRYKFWQENPLSGLYTLSKRPSFTGKGTDATSYSWFIWDKQTNAQCIKVI
;
A
#
# COMPACT_ATOMS: atom_id res chain seq x y z
N MET A 1 -22.21 -22.23 -2.07
CA MET A 1 -21.57 -22.19 -0.74
C MET A 1 -20.62 -20.99 -0.73
N SER A 2 -20.90 -19.98 0.10
CA SER A 2 -20.09 -18.76 0.17
C SER A 2 -18.75 -19.04 0.84
N ALA A 3 -17.63 -18.75 0.16
CA ALA A 3 -16.26 -18.92 0.65
C ALA A 3 -15.84 -17.87 1.73
N THR A 4 -16.79 -17.09 2.23
CA THR A 4 -16.55 -15.93 3.10
C THR A 4 -16.61 -16.21 4.60
N ASN A 5 -16.88 -17.43 5.02
CA ASN A 5 -17.03 -17.75 6.44
C ASN A 5 -15.94 -18.74 6.89
N ARG A 6 -14.68 -18.32 6.87
CA ARG A 6 -13.58 -19.03 7.53
C ARG A 6 -13.20 -18.27 8.80
N GLY A 7 -13.71 -18.76 9.92
CA GLY A 7 -13.48 -18.48 11.33
C GLY A 7 -12.16 -17.92 11.83
N THR A 8 -11.62 -16.89 11.17
CA THR A 8 -10.59 -16.05 11.76
C THR A 8 -11.26 -14.77 12.23
N GLU A 9 -11.20 -14.49 13.53
CA GLU A 9 -11.58 -13.20 14.08
C GLU A 9 -10.95 -12.11 13.24
N ARG A 10 -11.79 -11.21 12.70
CA ARG A 10 -11.30 -10.01 12.03
C ARG A 10 -10.54 -9.19 13.06
N LYS A 11 -9.26 -8.95 12.81
CA LYS A 11 -8.50 -8.04 13.67
C LYS A 11 -9.12 -6.65 13.59
N PRO A 12 -9.15 -5.89 14.69
CA PRO A 12 -9.56 -4.49 14.67
C PRO A 12 -8.79 -3.74 13.57
N TYR A 13 -9.51 -2.87 12.84
CA TYR A 13 -8.95 -2.05 11.73
C TYR A 13 -8.40 -2.84 10.53
N ASP A 14 -8.78 -4.11 10.31
CA ASP A 14 -8.25 -4.96 9.23
C ASP A 14 -6.70 -5.01 9.20
N PHE A 15 -6.05 -4.98 10.39
CA PHE A 15 -4.60 -4.96 10.49
C PHE A 15 -3.95 -6.30 10.07
N TYR A 16 -3.19 -6.24 8.99
CA TYR A 16 -2.38 -7.33 8.48
C TYR A 16 -0.98 -6.81 8.12
N ALA A 17 0.00 -7.07 8.97
CA ALA A 17 1.39 -6.68 8.72
C ALA A 17 1.88 -7.29 7.40
N THR A 18 2.32 -6.44 6.45
CA THR A 18 2.83 -6.89 5.16
C THR A 18 4.13 -7.68 5.38
N PRO A 19 4.23 -8.93 4.89
CA PRO A 19 5.46 -9.71 5.05
C PRO A 19 6.64 -9.03 4.33
N ILE A 20 7.79 -9.01 4.99
CA ILE A 20 9.01 -8.34 4.50
C ILE A 20 9.45 -8.85 3.12
N ASN A 21 9.33 -10.15 2.86
CA ASN A 21 9.67 -10.73 1.56
C ASN A 21 8.76 -10.25 0.41
N VAL A 22 7.49 -9.94 0.69
CA VAL A 22 6.55 -9.38 -0.28
C VAL A 22 6.96 -7.95 -0.66
N ILE A 23 7.41 -7.16 0.32
CA ILE A 23 7.89 -5.79 0.09
C ILE A 23 9.21 -5.82 -0.70
N LYS A 24 10.17 -6.64 -0.28
CA LYS A 24 11.46 -6.80 -0.98
C LYS A 24 11.26 -7.25 -2.42
N ASN A 25 10.32 -8.18 -2.66
CA ASN A 25 10.00 -8.63 -4.01
C ASN A 25 9.48 -7.48 -4.89
N LEU A 26 8.62 -6.62 -4.37
CA LEU A 26 8.21 -5.40 -5.08
C LEU A 26 9.42 -4.51 -5.42
N LEU A 27 10.25 -4.17 -4.41
CA LEU A 27 11.36 -3.23 -4.59
C LEU A 27 12.48 -3.77 -5.51
N ASN A 28 12.58 -5.08 -5.69
CA ASN A 28 13.45 -5.69 -6.71
C ASN A 28 12.89 -5.56 -8.14
N ASN A 29 11.61 -5.20 -8.28
CA ASN A 29 10.92 -5.07 -9.58
C ASN A 29 10.55 -3.63 -9.95
N ILE A 30 10.69 -2.68 -9.01
CA ILE A 30 10.44 -1.25 -9.21
C ILE A 30 11.57 -0.44 -8.61
N ASP A 31 12.09 0.53 -9.37
CA ASP A 31 13.12 1.45 -8.89
C ASP A 31 12.47 2.75 -8.40
N LEU A 32 12.49 2.97 -7.09
CA LEU A 32 11.95 4.18 -6.47
C LEU A 32 12.87 5.41 -6.61
N ASN A 33 14.12 5.27 -7.07
CA ASN A 33 15.00 6.43 -7.34
C ASN A 33 14.50 7.31 -8.50
N LYS A 34 13.58 6.79 -9.32
CA LYS A 34 12.94 7.57 -10.39
C LYS A 34 12.04 8.70 -9.88
N TYR A 35 11.65 8.64 -8.61
CA TYR A 35 10.73 9.59 -7.99
C TYR A 35 11.45 10.42 -6.93
N GLY A 36 10.86 11.56 -6.54
CA GLY A 36 11.39 12.39 -5.47
C GLY A 36 11.48 11.67 -4.12
N ASP A 37 11.96 12.36 -3.09
CA ASP A 37 12.37 11.71 -1.85
C ASP A 37 11.26 11.59 -0.79
N LYS A 38 10.13 12.27 -0.96
CA LYS A 38 9.02 12.24 0.00
C LYS A 38 8.17 10.99 -0.17
N VAL A 39 8.20 10.12 0.83
CA VAL A 39 7.44 8.87 0.88
C VAL A 39 6.37 8.96 1.96
N LEU A 40 5.15 8.53 1.66
CA LEU A 40 4.07 8.32 2.62
C LEU A 40 3.66 6.86 2.66
N GLU A 41 3.59 6.30 3.86
CA GLU A 41 2.83 5.07 4.14
C GLU A 41 1.56 5.41 4.93
N PRO A 42 0.36 5.39 4.29
CA PRO A 42 -0.86 5.93 4.90
C PRO A 42 -1.60 4.96 5.84
N SER A 43 -1.05 3.78 6.06
CA SER A 43 -1.56 2.75 6.98
C SER A 43 -0.42 1.87 7.44
N ALA A 44 0.52 2.50 8.17
CA ALA A 44 1.87 2.00 8.35
C ALA A 44 1.95 0.70 9.20
N GLY A 45 0.91 0.44 9.99
CA GLY A 45 0.89 -0.76 10.83
C GLY A 45 2.11 -0.81 11.74
N ASN A 46 2.79 -1.94 11.76
CA ASN A 46 4.03 -2.10 12.54
C ASN A 46 5.29 -1.54 11.85
N GLY A 47 5.16 -0.82 10.73
CA GLY A 47 6.26 -0.18 10.00
C GLY A 47 7.09 -1.10 9.10
N ASN A 48 6.61 -2.28 8.72
CA ASN A 48 7.38 -3.17 7.86
C ASN A 48 7.72 -2.56 6.50
N ILE A 49 6.79 -1.82 5.87
CA ILE A 49 7.05 -1.15 4.59
C ILE A 49 8.04 -0.01 4.79
N CYS A 50 7.85 0.85 5.80
CA CYS A 50 8.79 1.92 6.15
C CYS A 50 10.21 1.39 6.34
N ARG A 51 10.37 0.31 7.13
CA ARG A 51 11.66 -0.33 7.39
C ARG A 51 12.37 -0.80 6.13
N VAL A 52 11.63 -1.48 5.25
CA VAL A 52 12.22 -2.01 4.01
C VAL A 52 12.52 -0.87 3.03
N VAL A 53 11.65 0.15 2.90
CA VAL A 53 11.90 1.32 2.07
C VAL A 53 13.17 2.05 2.54
N LYS A 54 13.30 2.34 3.84
CA LYS A 54 14.51 2.98 4.39
C LYS A 54 15.78 2.15 4.19
N SER A 55 15.67 0.83 4.24
CA SER A 55 16.81 -0.07 4.02
C SER A 55 17.30 -0.07 2.56
N TYR A 56 16.40 0.06 1.57
CA TYR A 56 16.74 0.10 0.14
C TYR A 56 17.07 1.52 -0.33
N TYR A 57 16.45 2.54 0.29
CA TYR A 57 16.52 3.94 -0.12
C TYR A 57 16.74 4.84 1.13
N PRO A 58 17.92 4.79 1.76
CA PRO A 58 18.17 5.47 3.05
C PRO A 58 18.01 7.00 2.99
N ASN A 59 18.16 7.59 1.80
CA ASN A 59 18.03 9.04 1.60
C ASN A 59 16.58 9.53 1.44
N LYS A 60 15.60 8.63 1.29
CA LYS A 60 14.20 9.03 1.20
C LYS A 60 13.65 9.39 2.58
N SER A 61 12.86 10.45 2.63
CA SER A 61 12.14 10.90 3.83
C SER A 61 10.80 10.16 3.92
N VAL A 62 10.63 9.33 4.93
CA VAL A 62 9.46 8.48 5.12
C VAL A 62 8.56 9.05 6.20
N THR A 63 7.35 9.43 5.84
CA THR A 63 6.25 9.75 6.76
C THR A 63 5.39 8.50 6.94
N ALA A 64 5.26 8.01 8.15
CA ALA A 64 4.37 6.91 8.53
C ALA A 64 3.08 7.47 9.13
N LEU A 65 1.92 7.11 8.60
CA LEU A 65 0.63 7.44 9.18
C LEU A 65 -0.07 6.16 9.63
N GLU A 66 -0.55 6.13 10.86
CA GLU A 66 -1.23 5.00 11.47
C GLU A 66 -2.33 5.49 12.40
N ILE A 67 -3.45 4.78 12.46
CA ILE A 67 -4.58 5.14 13.35
C ILE A 67 -4.38 4.62 14.78
N ARG A 68 -3.52 3.61 14.96
CA ARG A 68 -3.30 2.94 16.24
C ARG A 68 -2.10 3.54 16.97
N GLU A 69 -2.36 4.12 18.13
CA GLU A 69 -1.34 4.79 18.95
C GLU A 69 -0.27 3.82 19.48
N GLU A 70 -0.63 2.56 19.69
CA GLU A 70 0.28 1.51 20.17
C GLU A 70 1.45 1.23 19.22
N GLU A 71 1.37 1.62 17.96
CA GLU A 71 2.44 1.45 16.98
C GLU A 71 3.46 2.61 16.94
N LEU A 72 3.22 3.70 17.67
CA LEU A 72 4.05 4.91 17.65
C LEU A 72 5.53 4.61 17.87
N GLU A 73 5.88 3.82 18.89
CA GLU A 73 7.27 3.49 19.21
C GLU A 73 7.92 2.71 18.06
N SER A 74 7.24 1.72 17.50
CA SER A 74 7.73 0.92 16.37
C SER A 74 7.96 1.77 15.12
N LEU A 75 7.07 2.73 14.84
CA LEU A 75 7.14 3.59 13.68
C LEU A 75 8.24 4.65 13.81
N THR A 76 8.46 5.20 14.98
CA THR A 76 9.54 6.17 15.25
C THR A 76 10.93 5.58 14.97
N GLN A 77 11.09 4.26 15.09
CA GLN A 77 12.35 3.59 14.80
C GLN A 77 12.61 3.36 13.30
N CYS A 78 11.63 3.57 12.41
CA CYS A 78 11.73 3.21 11.00
C CYS A 78 11.22 4.25 10.03
N SER A 79 10.82 5.43 10.50
CA SER A 79 10.36 6.56 9.69
C SER A 79 10.94 7.87 10.19
N ASP A 80 10.93 8.90 9.36
CA ASP A 80 11.45 10.23 9.68
C ASP A 80 10.37 11.10 10.34
N GLU A 81 9.10 10.78 10.08
CA GLU A 81 7.94 11.43 10.66
C GLU A 81 6.85 10.38 10.95
N VAL A 82 6.19 10.50 12.11
CA VAL A 82 5.05 9.66 12.47
C VAL A 82 3.83 10.53 12.75
N ILE A 83 2.71 10.17 12.15
CA ILE A 83 1.42 10.82 12.36
C ILE A 83 0.45 9.75 12.87
N ILE A 84 -0.06 9.93 14.09
CA ILE A 84 -1.11 9.07 14.65
C ILE A 84 -2.46 9.75 14.43
N ASP A 85 -3.18 9.31 13.38
CA ASP A 85 -4.49 9.85 13.03
C ASP A 85 -5.22 8.92 12.03
N ASP A 86 -6.49 9.20 11.79
CA ASP A 86 -7.28 8.56 10.72
C ASP A 86 -6.91 9.18 9.35
N TYR A 87 -6.19 8.42 8.52
CA TYR A 87 -5.78 8.88 7.19
C TYR A 87 -6.93 9.48 6.38
N LEU A 88 -8.14 8.91 6.46
CA LEU A 88 -9.27 9.39 5.66
C LEU A 88 -9.87 10.71 6.18
N LYS A 89 -9.60 11.07 7.45
CA LYS A 89 -10.15 12.28 8.08
C LYS A 89 -9.17 13.43 8.18
N ILE A 90 -7.87 13.15 8.42
CA ILE A 90 -6.86 14.19 8.57
C ILE A 90 -6.76 15.07 7.32
N ASP A 91 -6.66 16.39 7.50
CA ASP A 91 -6.39 17.35 6.42
C ASP A 91 -4.88 17.42 6.15
N MET A 92 -4.42 16.73 5.13
CA MET A 92 -3.02 16.71 4.70
C MET A 92 -2.81 17.67 3.53
N LYS A 93 -1.92 18.65 3.70
CA LYS A 93 -1.57 19.62 2.64
C LYS A 93 -0.29 19.27 1.90
N SER A 94 0.57 18.48 2.53
CA SER A 94 1.82 18.02 1.92
C SER A 94 1.55 17.08 0.76
N LYS A 95 2.36 17.20 -0.30
CA LYS A 95 2.38 16.25 -1.43
C LYS A 95 3.55 15.30 -1.28
N TYR A 96 3.40 14.10 -1.83
CA TYR A 96 4.37 13.02 -1.75
C TYR A 96 4.73 12.54 -3.15
N SER A 97 6.01 12.25 -3.35
CA SER A 97 6.51 11.69 -4.61
C SER A 97 6.20 10.19 -4.71
N ILE A 98 6.12 9.52 -3.57
CA ILE A 98 5.82 8.10 -3.46
C ILE A 98 4.79 7.91 -2.36
N ILE A 99 3.70 7.22 -2.67
CA ILE A 99 2.76 6.72 -1.66
C ILE A 99 2.72 5.20 -1.80
N ILE A 100 3.08 4.48 -0.73
CA ILE A 100 3.18 3.02 -0.74
C ILE A 100 2.53 2.45 0.52
N GLY A 101 1.74 1.38 0.39
CA GLY A 101 1.06 0.83 1.56
C GLY A 101 0.27 -0.44 1.31
N ASN A 102 -0.29 -0.97 2.39
CA ASN A 102 -1.25 -2.06 2.41
C ASN A 102 -2.50 -1.59 3.16
N PRO A 103 -3.36 -0.79 2.52
CA PRO A 103 -4.50 -0.17 3.19
C PRO A 103 -5.58 -1.18 3.57
N PRO A 104 -6.48 -0.84 4.51
CA PRO A 104 -7.65 -1.65 4.81
C PRO A 104 -8.47 -1.91 3.54
N TYR A 105 -8.67 -3.19 3.16
CA TYR A 105 -9.29 -3.55 1.88
C TYR A 105 -10.75 -3.10 1.77
N SER A 106 -11.43 -2.95 2.89
CA SER A 106 -12.79 -2.41 2.96
C SER A 106 -12.88 -0.93 2.59
N LYS A 107 -11.74 -0.20 2.63
CA LYS A 107 -11.62 1.23 2.36
C LYS A 107 -10.68 1.53 1.18
N ALA A 108 -10.39 0.52 0.35
CA ALA A 108 -9.38 0.64 -0.70
C ALA A 108 -9.67 1.77 -1.69
N VAL A 109 -10.93 2.00 -2.10
CA VAL A 109 -11.29 3.07 -3.03
C VAL A 109 -11.02 4.44 -2.42
N GLU A 110 -11.44 4.65 -1.16
CA GLU A 110 -11.26 5.92 -0.44
C GLU A 110 -9.76 6.23 -0.24
N PHE A 111 -8.97 5.19 0.12
CA PHE A 111 -7.52 5.32 0.24
C PHE A 111 -6.85 5.67 -1.09
N VAL A 112 -7.22 5.02 -2.19
CA VAL A 112 -6.67 5.34 -3.52
C VAL A 112 -7.01 6.76 -3.92
N ASN A 113 -8.27 7.18 -3.81
CA ASN A 113 -8.68 8.53 -4.20
C ASN A 113 -7.90 9.59 -3.42
N LYS A 114 -7.86 9.51 -2.09
CA LYS A 114 -7.10 10.45 -1.26
C LYS A 114 -5.60 10.43 -1.58
N SER A 115 -5.03 9.26 -1.81
CA SER A 115 -3.62 9.14 -2.16
C SER A 115 -3.31 9.78 -3.52
N LEU A 116 -4.16 9.62 -4.52
CA LEU A 116 -3.99 10.25 -5.83
C LEU A 116 -4.06 11.78 -5.75
N GLU A 117 -4.87 12.33 -4.81
CA GLU A 117 -4.92 13.77 -4.53
C GLU A 117 -3.64 14.27 -3.86
N LEU A 118 -3.04 13.49 -2.96
CA LEU A 118 -1.82 13.82 -2.24
C LEU A 118 -0.55 13.55 -3.05
N LEU A 119 -0.65 12.87 -4.19
CA LEU A 119 0.47 12.52 -5.04
C LEU A 119 0.97 13.72 -5.83
N GLU A 120 2.29 13.90 -5.89
CA GLU A 120 2.95 14.88 -6.77
C GLU A 120 2.66 14.59 -8.25
N LYS A 121 2.87 15.61 -9.12
CA LYS A 121 2.60 15.49 -10.55
C LYS A 121 3.35 14.34 -11.22
N ASN A 122 4.58 14.05 -10.76
CA ASN A 122 5.44 12.99 -11.27
C ASN A 122 5.61 11.86 -10.25
N GLY A 123 4.63 11.67 -9.36
CA GLY A 123 4.70 10.68 -8.30
C GLY A 123 4.14 9.33 -8.68
N VAL A 124 4.30 8.36 -7.77
CA VAL A 124 3.78 7.00 -7.89
C VAL A 124 3.01 6.59 -6.64
N LEU A 125 1.83 6.02 -6.84
CA LEU A 125 1.03 5.33 -5.82
C LEU A 125 1.16 3.82 -6.02
N ILE A 126 1.48 3.08 -4.94
CA ILE A 126 1.69 1.64 -4.96
C ILE A 126 0.96 1.01 -3.78
N PHE A 127 -0.12 0.30 -4.02
CA PHE A 127 -0.89 -0.37 -2.96
C PHE A 127 -0.96 -1.88 -3.15
N LEU A 128 -0.73 -2.62 -2.07
CA LEU A 128 -1.00 -4.05 -2.01
C LEU A 128 -2.48 -4.27 -1.76
N LEU A 129 -3.18 -4.83 -2.74
CA LEU A 129 -4.61 -5.10 -2.65
C LEU A 129 -4.92 -6.54 -3.07
N ARG A 130 -6.10 -7.03 -2.70
CA ARG A 130 -6.61 -8.28 -3.27
C ARG A 130 -6.77 -8.12 -4.77
N THR A 131 -6.32 -9.10 -5.57
CA THR A 131 -6.42 -9.04 -7.04
C THR A 131 -7.88 -8.87 -7.51
N ALA A 132 -8.84 -9.42 -6.75
CA ALA A 132 -10.27 -9.23 -6.95
C ALA A 132 -10.75 -7.76 -6.81
N PHE A 133 -9.89 -6.83 -6.39
CA PHE A 133 -10.21 -5.39 -6.43
C PHE A 133 -10.46 -4.89 -7.87
N LEU A 134 -9.90 -5.55 -8.89
CA LEU A 134 -10.17 -5.26 -10.31
C LEU A 134 -11.62 -5.53 -10.71
N GLU A 135 -12.26 -6.52 -10.11
CA GLU A 135 -13.63 -6.90 -10.45
C GLU A 135 -14.64 -6.17 -9.58
N SER A 136 -15.68 -5.68 -10.12
CA SER A 136 -16.95 -5.26 -9.52
C SER A 136 -17.63 -4.22 -10.41
N LYS A 137 -18.90 -4.41 -10.65
CA LYS A 137 -19.73 -3.42 -11.36
C LYS A 137 -19.71 -2.05 -10.67
N SER A 138 -19.69 -2.01 -9.34
CA SER A 138 -19.67 -0.75 -8.57
C SER A 138 -18.34 0.04 -8.72
N ARG A 139 -17.25 -0.61 -9.09
CA ARG A 139 -15.94 0.04 -9.33
C ARG A 139 -15.65 0.35 -10.79
N TYR A 140 -16.57 0.06 -11.71
CA TYR A 140 -16.35 0.29 -13.15
C TYR A 140 -15.97 1.75 -13.44
N LYS A 141 -16.74 2.71 -12.90
CA LYS A 141 -16.47 4.15 -13.08
C LYS A 141 -15.10 4.55 -12.49
N PHE A 142 -14.77 4.06 -11.29
CA PHE A 142 -13.47 4.27 -10.66
C PHE A 142 -12.31 3.86 -11.58
N TRP A 143 -12.40 2.70 -12.25
CA TRP A 143 -11.36 2.22 -13.16
C TRP A 143 -11.26 3.02 -14.46
N GLN A 144 -12.36 3.61 -14.94
CA GLN A 144 -12.33 4.50 -16.10
C GLN A 144 -11.62 5.82 -15.75
N GLU A 145 -11.78 6.30 -14.54
CA GLU A 145 -11.20 7.58 -14.06
C GLU A 145 -9.75 7.40 -13.59
N ASN A 146 -9.39 6.22 -13.10
CA ASN A 146 -8.10 5.94 -12.47
C ASN A 146 -7.42 4.67 -13.07
N PRO A 147 -7.03 4.70 -14.36
CA PRO A 147 -6.38 3.54 -14.98
C PRO A 147 -5.04 3.24 -14.33
N LEU A 148 -4.72 1.94 -14.20
CA LEU A 148 -3.44 1.48 -13.67
C LEU A 148 -2.32 1.68 -14.69
N SER A 149 -1.11 2.02 -14.20
CA SER A 149 0.13 1.92 -14.95
C SER A 149 0.80 0.56 -14.76
N GLY A 150 0.54 -0.14 -13.67
CA GLY A 150 1.13 -1.46 -13.41
C GLY A 150 0.28 -2.32 -12.49
N LEU A 151 0.33 -3.63 -12.73
CA LEU A 151 -0.25 -4.65 -11.88
C LEU A 151 0.77 -5.77 -11.68
N TYR A 152 1.37 -5.88 -10.48
CA TYR A 152 2.36 -6.90 -10.17
C TYR A 152 1.73 -7.94 -9.24
N THR A 153 1.31 -9.04 -9.83
CA THR A 153 0.64 -10.13 -9.11
C THR A 153 1.68 -11.00 -8.39
N LEU A 154 1.44 -11.27 -7.11
CA LEU A 154 2.32 -12.15 -6.34
C LEU A 154 2.17 -13.59 -6.82
N SER A 155 3.29 -14.21 -7.24
CA SER A 155 3.33 -15.62 -7.66
C SER A 155 3.03 -16.58 -6.49
N LYS A 156 3.32 -16.15 -5.27
CA LYS A 156 3.02 -16.89 -4.04
C LYS A 156 2.09 -16.08 -3.15
N ARG A 157 1.00 -16.70 -2.71
CA ARG A 157 0.08 -16.05 -1.75
C ARG A 157 0.79 -15.70 -0.46
N PRO A 158 0.63 -14.48 0.07
CA PRO A 158 1.27 -14.06 1.31
C PRO A 158 0.68 -14.79 2.51
N SER A 159 1.46 -14.90 3.58
CA SER A 159 1.00 -15.32 4.90
C SER A 159 1.05 -14.11 5.84
N PHE A 160 -0.09 -13.50 6.10
CA PHE A 160 -0.17 -12.35 7.01
C PHE A 160 -0.21 -12.75 8.49
N THR A 161 -0.54 -14.00 8.79
CA THR A 161 -0.69 -14.51 10.16
C THR A 161 0.47 -15.40 10.59
N GLY A 162 1.39 -15.73 9.68
CA GLY A 162 2.44 -16.72 9.89
C GLY A 162 1.94 -18.19 9.91
N LYS A 163 0.62 -18.39 9.83
CA LYS A 163 -0.03 -19.72 9.83
C LYS A 163 -0.71 -19.97 8.50
N GLY A 164 0.01 -20.62 7.56
CA GLY A 164 -0.51 -20.90 6.22
C GLY A 164 -0.57 -19.67 5.30
N THR A 165 -1.00 -19.88 4.05
CA THR A 165 -1.18 -18.81 3.06
C THR A 165 -2.63 -18.33 3.04
N ASP A 166 -2.84 -17.05 2.68
CA ASP A 166 -4.19 -16.52 2.49
C ASP A 166 -4.94 -17.26 1.36
N ALA A 167 -6.25 -17.32 1.47
CA ALA A 167 -7.09 -18.00 0.48
C ALA A 167 -7.23 -17.20 -0.83
N THR A 168 -6.90 -15.90 -0.82
CA THR A 168 -7.06 -15.00 -1.96
C THR A 168 -5.71 -14.61 -2.57
N SER A 169 -5.72 -14.18 -3.83
CA SER A 169 -4.56 -13.63 -4.52
C SER A 169 -4.40 -12.14 -4.22
N TYR A 170 -3.16 -11.68 -4.25
CA TYR A 170 -2.79 -10.30 -4.02
C TYR A 170 -1.90 -9.78 -5.14
N SER A 171 -2.04 -8.48 -5.42
CA SER A 171 -1.23 -7.77 -6.40
C SER A 171 -0.86 -6.40 -5.85
N TRP A 172 0.31 -5.91 -6.24
CA TRP A 172 0.64 -4.51 -6.12
C TRP A 172 -0.01 -3.75 -7.28
N PHE A 173 -0.86 -2.82 -6.94
CA PHE A 173 -1.54 -1.91 -7.87
C PHE A 173 -0.73 -0.63 -7.95
N ILE A 174 -0.36 -0.21 -9.16
CA ILE A 174 0.58 0.89 -9.40
C ILE A 174 -0.10 1.95 -10.27
N TRP A 175 -0.13 3.18 -9.77
CA TRP A 175 -0.53 4.38 -10.51
C TRP A 175 0.68 5.29 -10.59
N ASP A 176 1.40 5.22 -11.71
CA ASP A 176 2.60 6.01 -11.99
C ASP A 176 2.24 7.18 -12.92
N LYS A 177 2.35 8.40 -12.40
CA LYS A 177 2.03 9.61 -13.16
C LYS A 177 3.10 10.00 -14.19
N GLN A 178 4.22 9.29 -14.25
CA GLN A 178 5.28 9.52 -15.27
C GLN A 178 5.05 8.76 -16.57
N THR A 179 4.10 7.83 -16.61
CA THR A 179 3.89 6.97 -17.78
C THR A 179 2.42 6.72 -18.06
N ASN A 180 2.07 6.61 -19.33
CA ASN A 180 0.79 6.10 -19.81
C ASN A 180 0.87 4.62 -20.22
N ALA A 181 2.05 4.00 -20.13
CA ALA A 181 2.21 2.59 -20.41
C ALA A 181 1.60 1.73 -19.30
N GLN A 182 1.03 0.62 -19.68
CA GLN A 182 0.50 -0.37 -18.73
C GLN A 182 1.39 -1.61 -18.73
N CYS A 183 1.73 -2.10 -17.54
CA CYS A 183 2.58 -3.26 -17.35
C CYS A 183 1.93 -4.26 -16.40
N ILE A 184 1.83 -5.51 -16.82
CA ILE A 184 1.39 -6.62 -15.96
C ILE A 184 2.58 -7.54 -15.75
N LYS A 185 2.87 -7.88 -14.49
CA LYS A 185 3.93 -8.82 -14.10
C LYS A 185 3.40 -9.84 -13.10
N VAL A 186 4.04 -11.00 -13.07
CA VAL A 186 3.97 -11.97 -11.96
C VAL A 186 5.32 -11.93 -11.26
N ILE A 187 5.36 -11.68 -9.98
CA ILE A 187 6.57 -11.49 -9.18
C ILE A 187 6.59 -12.36 -7.92
#